data_0d1a98c30009f0f9820fc84f3a80fef4
#
_entry.id   0d1a98c30009f0f9820fc84f3a80fef4
#
_cell.length_a   1.000
_cell.length_b   1.000
_cell.length_c   1.000
_cell.angle_alpha   90.00
_cell.angle_beta   90.00
_cell.angle_gamma   90.00
#
_symmetry.space_group_name_H-M   'P 1'
#
loop_
_entity.id
_entity.type
_entity.pdbx_description
1 polymer ?
#
loop_
_entity_poly.entity_id
_entity_poly.type
_entity_poly.pdbx_seq_one_letter_code
_entity_poly.pdbx_strand_id
1 'polypeptide(L)'
;ILDGSKILDPKKNKNDFLENKDNIENISKNKDEKENKIISEKIKNLTKEIEYITSNDNGDTFKIVAKYGKTNLKNTNILDLEKVDGIISSLERSKIFISSDFAKYDYSNQNSKFYRNVIIKYDNKIMTCDYLDLEMKKNIAVAYDNVIVQDESSIMKAQVIILNLITKDISINSKDKVKILTN
;
A
#
# COMPACT_ATOMS: atom_id res chain seq x y z
N ILE A 1 15.44 32.08 -71.64
CA ILE A 1 14.11 32.74 -71.82
C ILE A 1 13.06 31.88 -71.16
N LEU A 2 12.30 32.54 -70.32
CA LEU A 2 11.03 32.22 -69.64
C LEU A 2 11.16 31.74 -68.17
N ASP A 3 11.01 32.70 -67.45
CA ASP A 3 10.30 33.06 -66.21
C ASP A 3 9.00 32.25 -66.02
N GLY A 4 8.84 31.76 -64.83
CA GLY A 4 7.65 31.09 -64.33
C GLY A 4 7.52 31.25 -62.80
N SER A 5 7.38 32.51 -62.36
CA SER A 5 6.98 32.84 -60.99
C SER A 5 5.59 32.26 -60.67
N LYS A 6 5.53 31.22 -59.82
CA LYS A 6 4.31 30.72 -59.20
C LYS A 6 3.93 31.68 -58.06
N ILE A 7 2.92 32.47 -58.29
CA ILE A 7 2.27 33.28 -57.25
C ILE A 7 1.57 32.31 -56.28
N LEU A 8 2.01 32.29 -55.04
CA LEU A 8 1.33 31.59 -53.94
C LEU A 8 0.12 32.41 -53.48
N ASP A 9 -1.03 31.80 -53.57
CA ASP A 9 -2.30 32.40 -53.14
C ASP A 9 -2.35 32.51 -51.59
N PRO A 10 -2.45 33.72 -51.01
CA PRO A 10 -2.37 33.92 -49.55
C PRO A 10 -3.66 33.50 -48.80
N LYS A 11 -4.69 33.01 -49.47
CA LYS A 11 -5.95 32.62 -48.84
C LYS A 11 -6.03 31.18 -48.36
N LYS A 12 -5.09 30.30 -48.78
CA LYS A 12 -5.15 28.88 -48.42
C LYS A 12 -4.53 28.56 -47.04
N ASN A 13 -3.77 29.46 -46.46
CA ASN A 13 -3.05 29.23 -45.21
C ASN A 13 -3.78 29.66 -43.93
N LYS A 14 -4.93 30.35 -44.04
CA LYS A 14 -5.65 30.78 -42.83
C LYS A 14 -6.65 29.76 -42.30
N ASN A 15 -7.25 28.96 -43.16
CA ASN A 15 -8.24 27.95 -42.69
C ASN A 15 -7.60 26.73 -42.07
N ASP A 16 -6.44 26.26 -42.57
CA ASP A 16 -5.71 25.12 -42.00
C ASP A 16 -5.14 25.42 -40.59
N PHE A 17 -4.87 26.71 -40.29
CA PHE A 17 -4.37 27.14 -38.98
C PHE A 17 -5.48 27.26 -37.94
N LEU A 18 -6.71 27.54 -38.34
CA LEU A 18 -7.86 27.65 -37.46
C LEU A 18 -8.44 26.28 -37.14
N GLU A 19 -8.53 25.35 -38.10
CA GLU A 19 -8.95 23.96 -37.82
C GLU A 19 -8.00 23.21 -36.90
N ASN A 20 -6.68 23.47 -36.98
CA ASN A 20 -5.73 22.87 -36.06
C ASN A 20 -5.83 23.43 -34.62
N LYS A 21 -6.20 24.70 -34.46
CA LYS A 21 -6.37 25.31 -33.14
C LYS A 21 -7.59 24.74 -32.41
N ASP A 22 -8.72 24.64 -33.11
CA ASP A 22 -9.96 24.10 -32.56
C ASP A 22 -9.84 22.60 -32.20
N ASN A 23 -9.06 21.84 -32.99
CA ASN A 23 -8.73 20.42 -32.65
C ASN A 23 -7.83 20.30 -31.44
N ILE A 24 -6.84 21.16 -31.26
CA ILE A 24 -5.94 21.13 -30.10
C ILE A 24 -6.68 21.56 -28.82
N GLU A 25 -7.53 22.58 -28.87
CA GLU A 25 -8.36 22.99 -27.75
C GLU A 25 -9.39 21.92 -27.33
N ASN A 26 -10.00 21.23 -28.29
CA ASN A 26 -10.93 20.14 -28.01
C ASN A 26 -10.23 18.89 -27.43
N ILE A 27 -9.01 18.59 -27.85
CA ILE A 27 -8.23 17.48 -27.29
C ILE A 27 -7.77 17.79 -25.86
N SER A 28 -7.37 19.04 -25.56
CA SER A 28 -6.98 19.45 -24.21
C SER A 28 -8.18 19.46 -23.26
N LYS A 29 -9.33 20.03 -23.64
CA LYS A 29 -10.56 20.01 -22.85
C LYS A 29 -11.05 18.60 -22.53
N ASN A 30 -11.02 17.69 -23.51
CA ASN A 30 -11.40 16.30 -23.31
C ASN A 30 -10.44 15.52 -22.39
N LYS A 31 -9.16 15.91 -22.35
CA LYS A 31 -8.17 15.32 -21.46
C LYS A 31 -8.37 15.79 -20.02
N ASP A 32 -8.60 17.09 -19.83
CA ASP A 32 -8.86 17.71 -18.53
C ASP A 32 -10.19 17.24 -17.93
N GLU A 33 -11.24 17.06 -18.73
CA GLU A 33 -12.51 16.51 -18.27
C GLU A 33 -12.40 15.03 -17.86
N LYS A 34 -11.65 14.20 -18.61
CA LYS A 34 -11.38 12.81 -18.24
C LYS A 34 -10.55 12.71 -16.96
N GLU A 35 -9.52 13.54 -16.83
CA GLU A 35 -8.65 13.56 -15.66
C GLU A 35 -9.43 14.04 -14.41
N ASN A 36 -10.22 15.09 -14.54
CA ASN A 36 -11.11 15.59 -13.49
C ASN A 36 -12.19 14.58 -13.10
N LYS A 37 -12.75 13.83 -14.04
CA LYS A 37 -13.70 12.76 -13.76
C LYS A 37 -13.06 11.60 -13.02
N ILE A 38 -11.84 11.19 -13.41
CA ILE A 38 -11.08 10.15 -12.71
C ILE A 38 -10.72 10.61 -11.29
N ILE A 39 -10.33 11.86 -11.10
CA ILE A 39 -10.02 12.43 -9.79
C ILE A 39 -11.29 12.48 -8.93
N SER A 40 -12.41 12.94 -9.48
CA SER A 40 -13.68 13.01 -8.74
C SER A 40 -14.23 11.65 -8.35
N GLU A 41 -14.09 10.63 -9.20
CA GLU A 41 -14.46 9.24 -8.88
C GLU A 41 -13.52 8.61 -7.83
N LYS A 42 -12.22 8.92 -7.88
CA LYS A 42 -11.27 8.51 -6.82
C LYS A 42 -11.61 9.14 -5.47
N ILE A 43 -12.01 10.40 -5.46
CA ILE A 43 -12.36 11.12 -4.23
C ILE A 43 -13.71 10.64 -3.65
N LYS A 44 -14.70 10.33 -4.50
CA LYS A 44 -16.04 9.88 -4.05
C LYS A 44 -16.02 8.55 -3.29
N ASN A 45 -15.04 7.68 -3.57
CA ASN A 45 -14.94 6.34 -2.98
C ASN A 45 -13.88 6.24 -1.88
N LEU A 46 -13.30 7.37 -1.46
CA LEU A 46 -12.27 7.40 -0.44
C LEU A 46 -12.89 7.75 0.92
N THR A 47 -12.89 6.80 1.83
CA THR A 47 -13.24 7.03 3.23
C THR A 47 -12.01 7.51 3.99
N LYS A 48 -12.15 8.53 4.82
CA LYS A 48 -11.08 9.05 5.69
C LYS A 48 -11.25 8.52 7.10
N GLU A 49 -10.10 8.36 7.79
CA GLU A 49 -10.07 7.99 9.22
C GLU A 49 -10.83 6.69 9.50
N ILE A 50 -10.33 5.60 8.89
CA ILE A 50 -10.91 4.27 9.05
C ILE A 50 -10.35 3.63 10.31
N GLU A 51 -11.21 3.03 11.11
CA GLU A 51 -10.84 2.23 12.26
C GLU A 51 -11.63 0.92 12.24
N TYR A 52 -10.91 -0.20 12.41
CA TYR A 52 -11.48 -1.52 12.62
C TYR A 52 -10.85 -2.16 13.86
N ILE A 53 -11.68 -2.81 14.65
CA ILE A 53 -11.24 -3.59 15.80
C ILE A 53 -11.84 -4.97 15.70
N THR A 54 -10.99 -5.98 15.87
CA THR A 54 -11.40 -7.39 15.93
C THR A 54 -10.71 -8.07 17.12
N SER A 55 -11.26 -9.18 17.57
CA SER A 55 -10.70 -9.99 18.65
C SER A 55 -10.61 -11.44 18.21
N ASN A 56 -9.61 -12.18 18.70
CA ASN A 56 -9.54 -13.62 18.57
C ASN A 56 -10.18 -14.31 19.80
N ASP A 57 -10.27 -15.65 19.74
CA ASP A 57 -10.89 -16.45 20.80
C ASP A 57 -10.11 -16.40 22.14
N ASN A 58 -8.84 -15.94 22.11
CA ASN A 58 -7.99 -15.80 23.29
C ASN A 58 -8.09 -14.41 23.94
N GLY A 59 -8.95 -13.55 23.43
CA GLY A 59 -9.12 -12.18 23.93
C GLY A 59 -8.07 -11.18 23.46
N ASP A 60 -7.14 -11.57 22.59
CA ASP A 60 -6.27 -10.62 21.93
C ASP A 60 -7.08 -9.74 20.99
N THR A 61 -6.80 -8.45 20.98
CA THR A 61 -7.46 -7.50 20.09
C THR A 61 -6.49 -7.03 19.00
N PHE A 62 -7.00 -6.89 17.79
CA PHE A 62 -6.31 -6.24 16.70
C PHE A 62 -7.10 -5.02 16.27
N LYS A 63 -6.45 -3.87 16.37
CA LYS A 63 -6.95 -2.59 15.90
C LYS A 63 -6.18 -2.18 14.66
N ILE A 64 -6.87 -1.83 13.58
CA ILE A 64 -6.29 -1.23 12.38
C ILE A 64 -6.87 0.15 12.17
N VAL A 65 -6.00 1.13 11.93
CA VAL A 65 -6.34 2.51 11.64
C VAL A 65 -5.70 2.90 10.32
N ALA A 66 -6.45 3.58 9.47
CA ALA A 66 -5.91 4.06 8.20
C ALA A 66 -6.38 5.50 7.93
N LYS A 67 -5.47 6.31 7.38
CA LYS A 67 -5.82 7.68 7.01
C LYS A 67 -6.82 7.71 5.85
N TYR A 68 -6.69 6.76 4.92
CA TYR A 68 -7.57 6.62 3.77
C TYR A 68 -7.87 5.16 3.49
N GLY A 69 -9.03 4.89 2.93
CA GLY A 69 -9.38 3.56 2.48
C GLY A 69 -10.55 3.56 1.50
N LYS A 70 -10.61 2.49 0.74
CA LYS A 70 -11.69 2.25 -0.23
C LYS A 70 -11.96 0.77 -0.34
N THR A 71 -13.19 0.42 -0.70
CA THR A 71 -13.54 -0.95 -1.07
C THR A 71 -12.78 -1.36 -2.32
N ASN A 72 -12.20 -2.56 -2.31
CA ASN A 72 -11.50 -3.11 -3.46
C ASN A 72 -12.49 -3.44 -4.59
N LEU A 73 -12.17 -3.02 -5.82
CA LEU A 73 -13.07 -3.16 -6.97
C LEU A 73 -13.28 -4.62 -7.41
N LYS A 74 -12.32 -5.52 -7.11
CA LYS A 74 -12.38 -6.92 -7.51
C LYS A 74 -12.99 -7.82 -6.45
N ASN A 75 -12.87 -7.44 -5.18
CA ASN A 75 -13.40 -8.18 -4.05
C ASN A 75 -13.92 -7.19 -3.01
N THR A 76 -15.22 -7.07 -2.90
CA THR A 76 -15.88 -6.12 -2.00
C THR A 76 -15.68 -6.43 -0.51
N ASN A 77 -15.21 -7.62 -0.16
CA ASN A 77 -14.84 -7.96 1.22
C ASN A 77 -13.48 -7.40 1.62
N ILE A 78 -12.71 -6.85 0.67
CA ILE A 78 -11.39 -6.30 0.91
C ILE A 78 -11.47 -4.77 0.92
N LEU A 79 -10.80 -4.17 1.88
CA LEU A 79 -10.51 -2.74 1.94
C LEU A 79 -9.06 -2.51 1.55
N ASP A 80 -8.83 -1.68 0.56
CA ASP A 80 -7.53 -1.12 0.25
C ASP A 80 -7.31 0.11 1.13
N LEU A 81 -6.27 0.08 1.97
CA LEU A 81 -5.96 1.07 3.00
C LEU A 81 -4.64 1.77 2.71
N GLU A 82 -4.54 3.06 3.07
CA GLU A 82 -3.33 3.88 2.91
C GLU A 82 -2.98 4.58 4.23
N LYS A 83 -1.67 4.65 4.54
CA LYS A 83 -1.11 5.19 5.79
C LYS A 83 -1.73 4.48 6.99
N VAL A 84 -1.23 3.28 7.21
CA VAL A 84 -1.89 2.30 8.06
C VAL A 84 -1.07 2.05 9.31
N ASP A 85 -1.77 2.06 10.45
CA ASP A 85 -1.25 1.64 11.74
C ASP A 85 -2.08 0.45 12.25
N GLY A 86 -1.41 -0.59 12.71
CA GLY A 86 -1.98 -1.76 13.35
C GLY A 86 -1.50 -1.89 14.80
N ILE A 87 -2.38 -2.29 15.70
CA ILE A 87 -2.02 -2.55 17.10
C ILE A 87 -2.61 -3.89 17.51
N ILE A 88 -1.74 -4.81 17.92
CA ILE A 88 -2.14 -6.05 18.56
C ILE A 88 -1.98 -5.86 20.06
N SER A 89 -3.04 -6.03 20.81
CA SER A 89 -3.05 -5.94 22.28
C SER A 89 -3.45 -7.28 22.90
N SER A 90 -2.75 -7.70 23.92
CA SER A 90 -3.00 -8.90 24.70
C SER A 90 -2.88 -8.56 26.19
N LEU A 91 -3.53 -9.33 27.05
CA LEU A 91 -3.39 -9.19 28.51
C LEU A 91 -2.06 -9.74 29.01
N GLU A 92 -1.45 -10.65 28.26
CA GLU A 92 -0.25 -11.43 28.69
C GLU A 92 1.06 -10.95 28.09
N ARG A 93 1.04 -9.91 27.24
CA ARG A 93 2.25 -9.43 26.54
C ARG A 93 2.17 -7.94 26.23
N SER A 94 3.34 -7.38 25.94
CA SER A 94 3.44 -6.00 25.42
C SER A 94 2.70 -5.87 24.08
N LYS A 95 2.22 -4.66 23.81
CA LYS A 95 1.57 -4.36 22.55
C LYS A 95 2.55 -4.47 21.39
N ILE A 96 2.06 -4.99 20.26
CA ILE A 96 2.77 -4.99 18.99
C ILE A 96 2.21 -3.85 18.16
N PHE A 97 3.08 -2.96 17.70
CA PHE A 97 2.72 -1.85 16.81
C PHE A 97 3.22 -2.17 15.41
N ILE A 98 2.35 -1.97 14.42
CA ILE A 98 2.62 -2.20 13.01
C ILE A 98 2.36 -0.88 12.29
N SER A 99 3.22 -0.48 11.36
CA SER A 99 2.93 0.62 10.47
C SER A 99 3.35 0.27 9.04
N SER A 100 2.64 0.81 8.05
CA SER A 100 2.97 0.64 6.63
C SER A 100 2.38 1.75 5.78
N ASP A 101 2.87 1.89 4.55
CA ASP A 101 2.25 2.81 3.59
C ASP A 101 0.88 2.33 3.15
N PHE A 102 0.70 1.00 2.98
CA PHE A 102 -0.53 0.40 2.49
C PHE A 102 -0.87 -0.89 3.23
N ALA A 103 -2.16 -1.21 3.27
CA ALA A 103 -2.63 -2.53 3.66
C ALA A 103 -3.88 -2.94 2.87
N LYS A 104 -4.14 -4.24 2.88
CA LYS A 104 -5.42 -4.84 2.52
C LYS A 104 -6.00 -5.48 3.76
N TYR A 105 -7.24 -5.18 4.08
CA TYR A 105 -7.98 -5.81 5.17
C TYR A 105 -9.18 -6.56 4.60
N ASP A 106 -9.22 -7.87 4.82
CA ASP A 106 -10.35 -8.72 4.45
C ASP A 106 -11.21 -8.94 5.70
N TYR A 107 -12.35 -8.26 5.77
CA TYR A 107 -13.23 -8.33 6.93
C TYR A 107 -14.03 -9.65 7.01
N SER A 108 -14.09 -10.46 5.96
CA SER A 108 -14.78 -11.76 5.97
C SER A 108 -14.01 -12.80 6.77
N ASN A 109 -12.69 -12.76 6.75
CA ASN A 109 -11.81 -13.70 7.46
C ASN A 109 -10.89 -13.02 8.48
N GLN A 110 -10.94 -11.67 8.60
CA GLN A 110 -10.12 -10.85 9.48
C GLN A 110 -8.61 -10.92 9.19
N ASN A 111 -8.25 -11.21 7.94
CA ASN A 111 -6.87 -11.21 7.50
C ASN A 111 -6.44 -9.82 7.04
N SER A 112 -5.18 -9.50 7.34
CA SER A 112 -4.57 -8.24 6.91
C SER A 112 -3.26 -8.52 6.20
N LYS A 113 -3.00 -7.77 5.13
CA LYS A 113 -1.72 -7.76 4.44
C LYS A 113 -1.19 -6.35 4.37
N PHE A 114 -0.12 -6.10 5.10
CA PHE A 114 0.62 -4.84 5.09
C PHE A 114 1.73 -4.89 4.06
N TYR A 115 1.99 -3.78 3.38
CA TYR A 115 3.05 -3.73 2.39
C TYR A 115 3.57 -2.32 2.16
N ARG A 116 4.82 -2.25 1.70
CA ARG A 116 5.65 -1.04 1.56
C ARG A 116 5.95 -0.37 2.91
N ASN A 117 7.22 -0.28 3.22
CA ASN A 117 7.74 0.35 4.43
C ASN A 117 7.09 -0.24 5.69
N VAL A 118 6.98 -1.57 5.75
CA VAL A 118 6.40 -2.23 6.92
C VAL A 118 7.39 -2.17 8.07
N ILE A 119 6.93 -1.63 9.20
CA ILE A 119 7.69 -1.55 10.45
C ILE A 119 6.85 -2.19 11.56
N ILE A 120 7.44 -3.13 12.28
CA ILE A 120 6.83 -3.79 13.43
C ILE A 120 7.68 -3.47 14.66
N LYS A 121 7.05 -2.98 15.72
CA LYS A 121 7.71 -2.67 17.00
C LYS A 121 7.12 -3.55 18.09
N TYR A 122 7.99 -4.24 18.80
CA TYR A 122 7.63 -5.09 19.93
C TYR A 122 8.74 -5.04 20.99
N ASP A 123 8.41 -4.57 22.18
CA ASP A 123 9.37 -4.28 23.24
C ASP A 123 10.49 -3.36 22.72
N ASN A 124 11.74 -3.77 22.90
CA ASN A 124 12.94 -3.08 22.40
C ASN A 124 13.36 -3.53 20.98
N LYS A 125 12.53 -4.31 20.28
CA LYS A 125 12.83 -4.83 18.93
C LYS A 125 12.07 -4.07 17.87
N ILE A 126 12.77 -3.82 16.77
CA ILE A 126 12.20 -3.26 15.54
C ILE A 126 12.42 -4.27 14.43
N MET A 127 11.36 -4.65 13.75
CA MET A 127 11.42 -5.46 12.54
C MET A 127 10.95 -4.61 11.34
N THR A 128 11.67 -4.70 10.24
CA THR A 128 11.26 -4.14 8.95
C THR A 128 11.16 -5.24 7.92
N CYS A 129 10.23 -5.12 6.98
CA CYS A 129 10.05 -6.07 5.88
C CYS A 129 9.29 -5.40 4.73
N ASP A 130 9.22 -6.06 3.58
CA ASP A 130 8.43 -5.57 2.46
C ASP A 130 6.95 -5.91 2.64
N TYR A 131 6.66 -7.09 3.24
CA TYR A 131 5.30 -7.59 3.46
C TYR A 131 5.14 -8.21 4.85
N LEU A 132 3.95 -8.02 5.42
CA LEU A 132 3.48 -8.71 6.62
C LEU A 132 2.05 -9.19 6.38
N ASP A 133 1.84 -10.51 6.44
CA ASP A 133 0.52 -11.12 6.46
C ASP A 133 0.15 -11.45 7.91
N LEU A 134 -1.03 -11.01 8.34
CA LEU A 134 -1.58 -11.24 9.67
C LEU A 134 -2.91 -11.99 9.55
N GLU A 135 -2.96 -13.20 10.12
CA GLU A 135 -4.13 -14.05 10.16
C GLU A 135 -4.59 -14.23 11.61
N MET A 136 -5.48 -13.33 12.08
CA MET A 136 -5.90 -13.29 13.48
C MET A 136 -6.59 -14.58 13.92
N LYS A 137 -7.45 -15.16 13.08
CA LYS A 137 -8.14 -16.43 13.42
C LYS A 137 -7.20 -17.62 13.55
N LYS A 138 -6.06 -17.60 12.85
CA LYS A 138 -5.02 -18.65 12.95
C LYS A 138 -3.94 -18.30 13.95
N ASN A 139 -3.94 -17.09 14.48
CA ASN A 139 -2.92 -16.57 15.39
C ASN A 139 -1.50 -16.63 14.78
N ILE A 140 -1.39 -16.29 13.49
CA ILE A 140 -0.13 -16.34 12.75
C ILE A 140 0.14 -14.95 12.14
N ALA A 141 1.39 -14.51 12.27
CA ALA A 141 1.94 -13.39 11.53
C ALA A 141 3.15 -13.87 10.71
N VAL A 142 3.20 -13.49 9.43
CA VAL A 142 4.28 -13.86 8.51
C VAL A 142 4.87 -12.59 7.92
N ALA A 143 6.10 -12.26 8.32
CA ALA A 143 6.91 -11.21 7.72
C ALA A 143 7.81 -11.82 6.64
N TYR A 144 7.84 -11.23 5.45
CA TYR A 144 8.63 -11.76 4.36
C TYR A 144 9.15 -10.68 3.43
N ASP A 145 10.18 -11.05 2.68
CA ASP A 145 11.00 -10.24 1.81
C ASP A 145 11.72 -9.10 2.57
N ASN A 146 13.04 -9.11 2.48
CA ASN A 146 13.94 -8.14 3.12
C ASN A 146 13.72 -7.97 4.64
N VAL A 147 13.48 -9.08 5.35
CA VAL A 147 13.22 -9.02 6.79
C VAL A 147 14.49 -8.69 7.54
N ILE A 148 14.45 -7.61 8.33
CA ILE A 148 15.52 -7.19 9.23
C ILE A 148 14.92 -7.03 10.62
N VAL A 149 15.47 -7.72 11.59
CA VAL A 149 15.15 -7.56 13.02
C VAL A 149 16.34 -6.94 13.71
N GLN A 150 16.10 -5.86 14.40
CA GLN A 150 17.10 -5.13 15.17
C GLN A 150 16.66 -4.97 16.61
N ASP A 151 17.58 -5.22 17.53
CA ASP A 151 17.51 -4.83 18.94
C ASP A 151 18.75 -3.99 19.32
N GLU A 152 18.93 -3.72 20.62
CA GLU A 152 20.03 -2.88 21.11
C GLU A 152 21.42 -3.43 20.79
N SER A 153 21.55 -4.77 20.67
CA SER A 153 22.84 -5.46 20.59
C SER A 153 23.03 -6.25 19.30
N SER A 154 21.99 -6.45 18.51
CA SER A 154 22.07 -7.33 17.35
C SER A 154 21.21 -6.89 16.17
N ILE A 155 21.65 -7.30 14.98
CA ILE A 155 20.87 -7.17 13.74
C ILE A 155 20.80 -8.57 13.11
N MET A 156 19.58 -9.03 12.86
CA MET A 156 19.32 -10.29 12.17
C MET A 156 18.64 -10.01 10.82
N LYS A 157 19.09 -10.70 9.78
CA LYS A 157 18.49 -10.67 8.45
C LYS A 157 17.94 -12.05 8.10
N ALA A 158 16.70 -12.08 7.62
CA ALA A 158 16.02 -13.30 7.21
C ALA A 158 15.21 -13.05 5.93
N GLN A 159 14.77 -14.12 5.28
CA GLN A 159 13.84 -14.00 4.14
C GLN A 159 12.40 -14.05 4.62
N VAL A 160 12.10 -14.92 5.58
CA VAL A 160 10.77 -15.11 6.14
C VAL A 160 10.89 -15.33 7.64
N ILE A 161 10.04 -14.65 8.40
CA ILE A 161 9.83 -14.89 9.82
C ILE A 161 8.36 -15.19 10.05
N ILE A 162 8.06 -16.30 10.68
CA ILE A 162 6.72 -16.71 11.08
C ILE A 162 6.63 -16.61 12.60
N LEU A 163 5.67 -15.87 13.09
CA LEU A 163 5.37 -15.72 14.51
C LEU A 163 4.00 -16.35 14.81
N ASN A 164 3.98 -17.28 15.76
CA ASN A 164 2.75 -17.74 16.39
C ASN A 164 2.36 -16.74 17.50
N LEU A 165 1.19 -16.14 17.36
CA LEU A 165 0.74 -15.09 18.29
C LEU A 165 0.31 -15.64 19.66
N ILE A 166 0.03 -16.95 19.78
CA ILE A 166 -0.33 -17.61 21.05
C ILE A 166 0.92 -18.11 21.76
N THR A 167 1.66 -19.03 21.11
CA THR A 167 2.81 -19.69 21.73
C THR A 167 4.05 -18.82 21.80
N LYS A 168 4.07 -17.72 21.03
CA LYS A 168 5.22 -16.82 20.85
C LYS A 168 6.41 -17.49 20.13
N ASP A 169 6.19 -18.66 19.56
CA ASP A 169 7.22 -19.35 18.78
C ASP A 169 7.55 -18.56 17.51
N ILE A 170 8.84 -18.44 17.25
CA ILE A 170 9.36 -17.78 16.06
C ILE A 170 10.06 -18.83 15.20
N SER A 171 9.59 -18.99 13.97
CA SER A 171 10.26 -19.78 12.94
C SER A 171 10.93 -18.87 11.93
N ILE A 172 12.21 -19.07 11.68
CA ILE A 172 13.01 -18.25 10.77
C ILE A 172 13.41 -19.12 9.58
N ASN A 173 12.99 -18.73 8.40
CA ASN A 173 13.39 -19.37 7.15
C ASN A 173 14.24 -18.39 6.32
N SER A 174 15.39 -18.88 5.86
CA SER A 174 16.26 -18.16 4.95
C SER A 174 16.80 -19.14 3.90
N LYS A 175 16.79 -18.75 2.63
CA LYS A 175 17.49 -19.52 1.57
C LYS A 175 19.00 -19.42 1.75
N ASP A 176 19.45 -18.30 2.30
CA ASP A 176 20.84 -18.05 2.69
C ASP A 176 21.04 -18.24 4.19
N LYS A 177 22.30 -18.25 4.61
CA LYS A 177 22.62 -18.29 6.05
C LYS A 177 22.01 -17.07 6.76
N VAL A 178 21.27 -17.32 7.84
CA VAL A 178 20.83 -16.25 8.75
C VAL A 178 22.08 -15.54 9.27
N LYS A 179 22.21 -14.26 9.03
CA LYS A 179 23.30 -13.43 9.55
C LYS A 179 22.83 -12.73 10.80
N ILE A 180 23.49 -13.01 11.89
CA ILE A 180 23.33 -12.30 13.16
C ILE A 180 24.61 -11.50 13.38
N LEU A 181 24.50 -10.20 13.44
CA LEU A 181 25.60 -9.29 13.76
C LEU A 181 25.38 -8.83 15.20
N THR A 182 26.34 -9.11 16.05
CA THR A 182 26.38 -8.62 17.45
C THR A 182 27.40 -7.49 17.53
N ASN A 183 27.05 -6.42 18.19
CA ASN A 183 27.98 -5.31 18.50
C ASN A 183 28.84 -5.64 19.72
#